data_5eb0690f887c840c0d918f3c323013ff
#
_entry.id   5eb0690f887c840c0d918f3c323013ff
#
_cell.length_a   1.000
_cell.length_b   1.000
_cell.length_c   1.000
_cell.angle_alpha   90.00
_cell.angle_beta   90.00
_cell.angle_gamma   90.00
#
_symmetry.space_group_name_H-M   'P 1'
#
loop_
_entity.id
_entity.type
_entity.pdbx_description
1 polymer ?
#
loop_
_entity_poly.entity_id
_entity_poly.type
_entity_poly.pdbx_seq_one_letter_code
_entity_poly.pdbx_strand_id
1 'polypeptide(L)'
;MKRWYHKMVDPIHHLHLQMRLEGREVVDACFIREVEAVPGEEMPLMLIAGLANGNVVAYYDEAVSGDLQEALAASLAGLEFPAIDPLLDVLKTYDVQSEVGHYKTYVFPSIPVKDRGVDCFSKLDKRVRAFGFDGPTEQVYAMEREGKVVSACVSTRENEKCGEAWVFTAPEYRHQGFAQRVVNAWAGSLMNAGKVPFYSHKVENVASAHLAGRLGLLPVFEEIVIIRA
;
A
#
# COMPACT_ATOMS: atom_id res chain seq x y z
N MET A 1 -4.52 25.22 10.11
CA MET A 1 -4.62 24.40 8.89
C MET A 1 -3.27 24.19 8.17
N LYS A 2 -2.34 25.17 8.12
CA LYS A 2 -1.02 25.04 7.43
C LYS A 2 0.02 24.13 8.14
N ARG A 3 -0.17 23.75 9.41
CA ARG A 3 0.82 22.99 10.19
C ARG A 3 0.82 21.47 9.92
N TRP A 4 -0.24 20.93 9.29
CA TRP A 4 -0.33 19.52 8.90
C TRP A 4 0.39 19.23 7.57
N TYR A 5 0.43 20.21 6.65
CA TYR A 5 0.99 20.06 5.31
C TYR A 5 2.50 19.75 5.28
N HIS A 6 3.29 20.33 6.23
CA HIS A 6 4.74 20.08 6.27
C HIS A 6 5.15 18.76 6.96
N LYS A 7 4.25 18.13 7.76
CA LYS A 7 4.47 16.79 8.30
C LYS A 7 4.00 15.67 7.36
N MET A 8 3.28 16.01 6.29
CA MET A 8 2.65 15.04 5.39
C MET A 8 3.53 14.54 4.24
N VAL A 9 4.76 15.02 4.10
CA VAL A 9 5.59 14.61 2.96
C VAL A 9 7.02 14.35 3.40
N ASP A 10 7.18 13.42 4.32
CA ASP A 10 8.42 12.67 4.44
C ASP A 10 8.19 11.28 3.81
N PRO A 11 8.59 11.07 2.54
CA PRO A 11 8.31 9.82 1.84
C PRO A 11 8.95 8.60 2.52
N ILE A 12 10.12 8.78 3.14
CA ILE A 12 10.79 7.70 3.85
C ILE A 12 10.03 7.30 5.12
N HIS A 13 9.46 8.27 5.84
CA HIS A 13 8.60 7.99 6.99
C HIS A 13 7.35 7.21 6.57
N HIS A 14 6.71 7.58 5.45
CA HIS A 14 5.54 6.87 4.94
C HIS A 14 5.89 5.44 4.49
N LEU A 15 7.05 5.25 3.85
CA LEU A 15 7.54 3.91 3.50
C LEU A 15 7.72 3.04 4.76
N HIS A 16 8.32 3.57 5.82
CA HIS A 16 8.48 2.83 7.07
C HIS A 16 7.13 2.54 7.77
N LEU A 17 6.12 3.44 7.65
CA LEU A 17 4.77 3.16 8.14
C LEU A 17 4.12 2.03 7.34
N GLN A 18 4.28 2.01 6.01
CA GLN A 18 3.77 0.94 5.15
C GLN A 18 4.42 -0.40 5.50
N MET A 19 5.75 -0.44 5.64
CA MET A 19 6.48 -1.63 6.08
C MET A 19 5.93 -2.19 7.41
N ARG A 20 5.60 -1.30 8.37
CA ARG A 20 5.00 -1.72 9.65
C ARG A 20 3.60 -2.30 9.50
N LEU A 21 2.80 -1.86 8.51
CA LEU A 21 1.52 -2.49 8.17
C LEU A 21 1.72 -3.91 7.62
N GLU A 22 2.85 -4.14 6.97
CA GLU A 22 3.25 -5.42 6.39
C GLU A 22 4.03 -6.31 7.36
N GLY A 23 4.05 -5.94 8.65
CA GLY A 23 4.72 -6.70 9.70
C GLY A 23 6.24 -6.60 9.71
N ARG A 24 6.81 -5.57 9.08
CA ARG A 24 8.26 -5.40 8.91
C ARG A 24 8.76 -4.15 9.62
N GLU A 25 10.04 -4.15 10.04
CA GLU A 25 10.70 -2.93 10.51
C GLU A 25 12.11 -2.80 9.94
N VAL A 26 12.54 -1.56 9.79
CA VAL A 26 13.93 -1.24 9.48
C VAL A 26 14.78 -1.41 10.74
N VAL A 27 15.81 -2.25 10.65
CA VAL A 27 16.70 -2.59 11.77
C VAL A 27 17.93 -1.68 11.75
N ASP A 28 18.45 -1.44 10.53
CA ASP A 28 19.63 -0.65 10.27
C ASP A 28 19.46 0.09 8.94
N ALA A 29 20.44 0.87 8.52
CA ALA A 29 20.38 1.73 7.33
C ALA A 29 19.86 1.04 6.06
N CYS A 30 20.07 -0.27 5.92
CA CYS A 30 19.67 -1.03 4.73
C CYS A 30 19.06 -2.41 5.02
N PHE A 31 18.75 -2.74 6.27
CA PHE A 31 18.18 -4.04 6.62
C PHE A 31 16.77 -3.91 7.16
N ILE A 32 15.93 -4.91 6.83
CA ILE A 32 14.60 -5.11 7.36
C ILE A 32 14.47 -6.50 7.95
N ARG A 33 13.59 -6.64 8.94
CA ARG A 33 13.19 -7.93 9.50
C ARG A 33 11.68 -8.00 9.69
N GLU A 34 11.18 -9.22 9.74
CA GLU A 34 9.82 -9.48 10.18
C GLU A 34 9.71 -9.27 11.70
N VAL A 35 8.66 -8.56 12.12
CA VAL A 35 8.35 -8.34 13.55
C VAL A 35 6.98 -8.89 13.92
N GLU A 36 6.12 -9.11 12.93
CA GLU A 36 4.78 -9.66 13.08
C GLU A 36 4.38 -10.33 11.78
N ALA A 37 3.96 -11.61 11.85
CA ALA A 37 3.44 -12.30 10.67
C ALA A 37 2.08 -11.73 10.26
N VAL A 38 2.01 -11.13 9.10
CA VAL A 38 0.77 -10.60 8.51
C VAL A 38 0.26 -11.58 7.46
N PRO A 39 -0.98 -12.07 7.57
CA PRO A 39 -1.51 -13.04 6.62
C PRO A 39 -1.44 -12.53 5.17
N GLY A 40 -0.86 -13.33 4.29
CA GLY A 40 -0.70 -13.00 2.87
C GLY A 40 0.52 -12.12 2.55
N GLU A 41 1.33 -11.74 3.54
CA GLU A 41 2.61 -11.08 3.35
C GLU A 41 3.76 -12.10 3.50
N GLU A 42 4.73 -11.98 2.61
CA GLU A 42 5.98 -12.74 2.67
C GLU A 42 7.15 -11.79 2.90
N MET A 43 8.15 -12.24 3.66
CA MET A 43 9.35 -11.43 3.88
C MET A 43 10.11 -11.27 2.55
N PRO A 44 10.30 -10.05 2.05
CA PRO A 44 11.05 -9.85 0.82
C PRO A 44 12.52 -10.11 1.04
N LEU A 45 13.17 -10.72 0.06
CA LEU A 45 14.63 -10.76 -0.03
C LEU A 45 15.21 -9.34 -0.16
N MET A 46 14.49 -8.49 -0.90
CA MET A 46 14.88 -7.09 -1.12
C MET A 46 13.66 -6.24 -1.45
N LEU A 47 13.65 -5.02 -0.93
CA LEU A 47 12.70 -3.96 -1.28
C LEU A 47 13.47 -2.75 -1.79
N ILE A 48 13.06 -2.20 -2.93
CA ILE A 48 13.63 -0.99 -3.52
C ILE A 48 12.50 0.02 -3.68
N ALA A 49 12.68 1.24 -3.22
CA ALA A 49 11.66 2.27 -3.36
C ALA A 49 12.23 3.56 -3.96
N GLY A 50 11.58 4.01 -5.04
CA GLY A 50 11.73 5.35 -5.59
C GLY A 50 10.80 6.31 -4.86
N LEU A 51 11.35 7.24 -4.09
CA LEU A 51 10.62 8.18 -3.26
C LEU A 51 10.17 9.40 -4.07
N ALA A 52 9.06 10.03 -3.68
CA ALA A 52 8.53 11.21 -4.35
C ALA A 52 9.50 12.43 -4.37
N ASN A 53 10.52 12.44 -3.53
CA ASN A 53 11.58 13.44 -3.54
C ASN A 53 12.73 13.13 -4.52
N GLY A 54 12.63 12.04 -5.30
CA GLY A 54 13.62 11.59 -6.28
C GLY A 54 14.72 10.69 -5.74
N ASN A 55 14.76 10.43 -4.42
CA ASN A 55 15.71 9.49 -3.84
C ASN A 55 15.28 8.04 -4.11
N VAL A 56 16.24 7.15 -4.23
CA VAL A 56 16.03 5.70 -4.25
C VAL A 56 16.64 5.10 -2.99
N VAL A 57 15.90 4.25 -2.32
CA VAL A 57 16.35 3.51 -1.13
C VAL A 57 16.17 2.02 -1.36
N ALA A 58 17.00 1.21 -0.75
CA ALA A 58 16.93 -0.24 -0.82
C ALA A 58 17.10 -0.85 0.57
N TYR A 59 16.33 -1.89 0.84
CA TYR A 59 16.38 -2.65 2.07
C TYR A 59 16.48 -4.14 1.76
N TYR A 60 17.29 -4.84 2.52
CA TYR A 60 17.51 -6.27 2.41
C TYR A 60 16.94 -6.99 3.63
N ASP A 61 16.44 -8.20 3.44
CA ASP A 61 16.21 -9.11 4.55
C ASP A 61 17.52 -9.33 5.32
N GLU A 62 17.50 -9.23 6.65
CA GLU A 62 18.67 -9.48 7.49
C GLU A 62 19.25 -10.89 7.34
N ALA A 63 18.46 -11.85 6.81
CA ALA A 63 18.90 -13.20 6.51
C ALA A 63 19.63 -13.35 5.15
N VAL A 64 19.74 -12.28 4.34
CA VAL A 64 20.50 -12.32 3.07
C VAL A 64 21.98 -12.44 3.37
N SER A 65 22.67 -13.40 2.69
CA SER A 65 24.12 -13.56 2.86
C SER A 65 24.89 -12.32 2.45
N GLY A 66 26.01 -12.03 3.13
CA GLY A 66 26.81 -10.85 2.87
C GLY A 66 27.29 -10.75 1.41
N ASP A 67 27.72 -11.87 0.82
CA ASP A 67 28.19 -11.92 -0.58
C ASP A 67 27.05 -11.53 -1.57
N LEU A 68 25.85 -12.05 -1.36
CA LEU A 68 24.70 -11.69 -2.20
C LEU A 68 24.31 -10.23 -1.99
N GLN A 69 24.31 -9.75 -0.76
CA GLN A 69 24.00 -8.35 -0.43
C GLN A 69 25.00 -7.41 -1.11
N GLU A 70 26.32 -7.70 -1.04
CA GLU A 70 27.36 -6.88 -1.69
C GLU A 70 27.17 -6.85 -3.22
N ALA A 71 26.85 -7.99 -3.83
CA ALA A 71 26.61 -8.07 -5.26
C ALA A 71 25.36 -7.27 -5.69
N LEU A 72 24.27 -7.36 -4.93
CA LEU A 72 23.05 -6.58 -5.16
C LEU A 72 23.31 -5.08 -4.95
N ALA A 73 24.02 -4.70 -3.88
CA ALA A 73 24.38 -3.31 -3.62
C ALA A 73 25.25 -2.70 -4.72
N ALA A 74 26.21 -3.47 -5.25
CA ALA A 74 27.03 -3.03 -6.39
C ALA A 74 26.17 -2.78 -7.64
N SER A 75 25.15 -3.61 -7.87
CA SER A 75 24.24 -3.47 -9.02
C SER A 75 23.25 -2.33 -8.87
N LEU A 76 22.99 -1.87 -7.64
CA LEU A 76 22.17 -0.66 -7.40
C LEU A 76 22.88 0.63 -7.78
N ALA A 77 24.23 0.63 -7.77
CA ALA A 77 25.01 1.81 -8.12
C ALA A 77 24.82 2.13 -9.61
N GLY A 78 24.10 3.23 -9.90
CA GLY A 78 23.77 3.63 -11.27
C GLY A 78 22.47 3.02 -11.82
N LEU A 79 21.69 2.32 -10.99
CA LEU A 79 20.38 1.81 -11.38
C LEU A 79 19.41 2.97 -11.69
N GLU A 80 18.82 2.93 -12.87
CA GLU A 80 17.74 3.83 -13.26
C GLU A 80 16.39 3.23 -12.82
N PHE A 81 15.96 3.56 -11.62
CA PHE A 81 14.67 3.09 -11.09
C PHE A 81 13.51 3.49 -12.05
N PRO A 82 12.59 2.58 -12.39
CA PRO A 82 12.34 1.25 -11.81
C PRO A 82 12.98 0.06 -12.56
N ALA A 83 14.00 0.26 -13.40
CA ALA A 83 14.65 -0.82 -14.14
C ALA A 83 15.50 -1.69 -13.19
N ILE A 84 15.15 -2.96 -13.02
CA ILE A 84 15.80 -3.88 -12.06
C ILE A 84 16.48 -5.08 -12.72
N ASP A 85 16.55 -5.14 -14.05
CA ASP A 85 17.18 -6.27 -14.77
C ASP A 85 18.56 -6.61 -14.23
N PRO A 86 19.46 -5.63 -13.92
CA PRO A 86 20.77 -5.94 -13.35
C PRO A 86 20.71 -6.71 -12.03
N LEU A 87 19.70 -6.43 -11.19
CA LEU A 87 19.50 -7.13 -9.91
C LEU A 87 18.99 -8.55 -10.13
N LEU A 88 18.08 -8.75 -11.07
CA LEU A 88 17.59 -10.08 -11.43
C LEU A 88 18.70 -10.96 -12.01
N ASP A 89 19.64 -10.39 -12.76
CA ASP A 89 20.80 -11.12 -13.27
C ASP A 89 21.77 -11.52 -12.14
N VAL A 90 21.95 -10.68 -11.12
CA VAL A 90 22.69 -11.07 -9.90
C VAL A 90 21.99 -12.25 -9.22
N LEU A 91 20.68 -12.18 -8.98
CA LEU A 91 19.94 -13.27 -8.34
C LEU A 91 20.07 -14.60 -9.07
N LYS A 92 20.01 -14.58 -10.41
CA LYS A 92 20.24 -15.76 -11.25
C LYS A 92 21.66 -16.33 -11.05
N THR A 93 22.68 -15.46 -10.95
CA THR A 93 24.05 -15.88 -10.72
C THR A 93 24.23 -16.60 -9.38
N TYR A 94 23.44 -16.25 -8.39
CA TYR A 94 23.41 -16.89 -7.05
C TYR A 94 22.38 -18.03 -6.95
N ASP A 95 21.78 -18.46 -8.07
CA ASP A 95 20.74 -19.51 -8.13
C ASP A 95 19.52 -19.22 -7.23
N VAL A 96 19.16 -17.94 -7.12
CA VAL A 96 17.99 -17.49 -6.35
C VAL A 96 16.81 -17.31 -7.29
N GLN A 97 15.81 -18.18 -7.14
CA GLN A 97 14.49 -18.00 -7.78
C GLN A 97 13.73 -16.89 -7.08
N SER A 98 13.13 -16.00 -7.85
CA SER A 98 12.44 -14.83 -7.28
C SER A 98 11.18 -14.44 -8.04
N GLU A 99 10.21 -13.93 -7.31
CA GLU A 99 9.04 -13.23 -7.84
C GLU A 99 9.17 -11.72 -7.57
N VAL A 100 8.60 -10.91 -8.45
CA VAL A 100 8.70 -9.46 -8.39
C VAL A 100 7.31 -8.85 -8.31
N GLY A 101 7.07 -8.09 -7.24
CA GLY A 101 5.93 -7.20 -7.12
C GLY A 101 6.33 -5.76 -7.40
N HIS A 102 5.47 -5.00 -8.11
CA HIS A 102 5.71 -3.59 -8.41
C HIS A 102 4.48 -2.77 -8.07
N TYR A 103 4.61 -1.82 -7.13
CA TYR A 103 3.51 -1.10 -6.53
C TYR A 103 3.73 0.41 -6.54
N LYS A 104 2.62 1.15 -6.53
CA LYS A 104 2.60 2.61 -6.26
C LYS A 104 1.74 2.90 -5.06
N THR A 105 2.27 3.70 -4.12
CA THR A 105 1.60 4.08 -2.89
C THR A 105 1.37 5.57 -2.83
N TYR A 106 0.16 5.94 -2.39
CA TYR A 106 -0.36 7.29 -2.32
C TYR A 106 -0.93 7.60 -0.95
N VAL A 107 -0.98 8.89 -0.62
CA VAL A 107 -1.66 9.44 0.57
C VAL A 107 -2.68 10.50 0.19
N PHE A 108 -3.61 10.76 1.09
CA PHE A 108 -4.62 11.81 0.90
C PHE A 108 -4.04 13.18 1.28
N PRO A 109 -4.18 14.22 0.43
CA PRO A 109 -3.63 15.54 0.70
C PRO A 109 -4.39 16.29 1.81
N SER A 110 -5.64 15.92 2.07
CA SER A 110 -6.49 16.51 3.08
C SER A 110 -7.63 15.58 3.48
N ILE A 111 -8.26 15.84 4.62
CA ILE A 111 -9.43 15.07 5.07
C ILE A 111 -10.54 15.23 4.02
N PRO A 112 -11.01 14.13 3.41
CA PRO A 112 -12.10 14.20 2.44
C PRO A 112 -13.41 14.68 3.08
N VAL A 113 -14.23 15.36 2.28
CA VAL A 113 -15.56 15.77 2.72
C VAL A 113 -16.44 14.54 2.97
N LYS A 114 -17.13 14.52 4.11
CA LYS A 114 -18.02 13.42 4.46
C LYS A 114 -19.16 13.29 3.45
N ASP A 115 -19.26 12.13 2.82
CA ASP A 115 -20.35 11.78 1.91
C ASP A 115 -21.53 11.20 2.70
N ARG A 116 -22.72 11.82 2.57
CA ARG A 116 -23.96 11.39 3.28
C ARG A 116 -24.57 10.12 2.69
N GLY A 117 -24.15 9.68 1.53
CA GLY A 117 -24.66 8.48 0.87
C GLY A 117 -23.75 7.25 1.04
N VAL A 118 -22.78 7.32 1.95
CA VAL A 118 -21.93 6.20 2.34
C VAL A 118 -22.22 5.87 3.79
N ASP A 119 -22.61 4.63 4.04
CA ASP A 119 -22.89 4.11 5.38
C ASP A 119 -21.68 3.32 5.89
N CYS A 120 -21.56 3.25 7.22
CA CYS A 120 -20.57 2.44 7.90
C CYS A 120 -21.26 1.20 8.47
N PHE A 121 -20.85 0.02 8.03
CA PHE A 121 -21.37 -1.26 8.49
C PHE A 121 -20.33 -1.98 9.36
N SER A 122 -20.80 -2.83 10.28
CA SER A 122 -19.93 -3.87 10.82
C SER A 122 -19.64 -4.91 9.73
N LYS A 123 -18.42 -5.45 9.67
CA LYS A 123 -18.09 -6.55 8.76
C LYS A 123 -18.96 -7.80 8.98
N LEU A 124 -19.59 -7.93 10.15
CA LEU A 124 -20.53 -9.00 10.47
C LEU A 124 -21.93 -8.79 9.86
N ASP A 125 -22.22 -7.59 9.35
CA ASP A 125 -23.51 -7.32 8.69
C ASP A 125 -23.64 -8.20 7.44
N LYS A 126 -24.79 -8.90 7.33
CA LYS A 126 -25.04 -9.84 6.22
C LYS A 126 -24.93 -9.20 4.83
N ARG A 127 -25.16 -7.88 4.72
CA ARG A 127 -25.11 -7.12 3.46
C ARG A 127 -23.70 -6.98 2.92
N VAL A 128 -22.71 -6.91 3.81
CA VAL A 128 -21.29 -6.77 3.43
C VAL A 128 -20.53 -8.09 3.48
N ARG A 129 -21.01 -9.09 4.20
CA ARG A 129 -20.40 -10.44 4.24
C ARG A 129 -20.24 -11.09 2.87
N ALA A 130 -21.17 -10.83 1.95
CA ALA A 130 -21.12 -11.37 0.59
C ALA A 130 -19.91 -10.89 -0.22
N PHE A 131 -19.22 -9.84 0.21
CA PHE A 131 -18.01 -9.32 -0.44
C PHE A 131 -16.74 -10.02 0.02
N GLY A 132 -16.79 -10.86 1.06
CA GLY A 132 -15.64 -11.65 1.53
C GLY A 132 -14.50 -10.80 2.11
N PHE A 133 -14.84 -9.74 2.86
CA PHE A 133 -13.82 -8.92 3.53
C PHE A 133 -13.23 -9.66 4.73
N ASP A 134 -12.00 -10.12 4.60
CA ASP A 134 -11.27 -10.84 5.66
C ASP A 134 -10.30 -9.95 6.45
N GLY A 135 -10.25 -8.64 6.14
CA GLY A 135 -9.37 -7.67 6.80
C GLY A 135 -9.59 -7.54 8.31
N PRO A 136 -8.61 -6.97 9.04
CA PRO A 136 -8.62 -6.86 10.50
C PRO A 136 -9.68 -5.89 11.02
N THR A 137 -10.17 -4.98 10.18
CA THR A 137 -11.11 -3.93 10.62
C THR A 137 -12.53 -4.40 10.73
N GLU A 138 -13.22 -3.90 11.77
CA GLU A 138 -14.64 -4.16 11.98
C GLU A 138 -15.55 -3.29 11.09
N GLN A 139 -15.02 -2.22 10.50
CA GLN A 139 -15.78 -1.19 9.79
C GLN A 139 -15.66 -1.32 8.28
N VAL A 140 -16.81 -1.36 7.61
CA VAL A 140 -16.95 -1.37 6.15
C VAL A 140 -17.69 -0.12 5.71
N TYR A 141 -17.07 0.72 4.92
CA TYR A 141 -17.69 1.92 4.33
C TYR A 141 -18.32 1.53 3.00
N ALA A 142 -19.63 1.56 2.91
CA ALA A 142 -20.32 1.02 1.75
C ALA A 142 -21.49 1.89 1.27
N MET A 143 -21.84 1.69 0.00
CA MET A 143 -23.02 2.27 -0.64
C MET A 143 -24.01 1.18 -1.01
N GLU A 144 -25.27 1.44 -0.72
CA GLU A 144 -26.39 0.56 -1.11
C GLU A 144 -27.17 1.14 -2.28
N ARG A 145 -27.72 0.25 -3.09
CA ARG A 145 -28.75 0.48 -4.09
C ARG A 145 -29.76 -0.66 -4.02
N GLU A 146 -31.03 -0.33 -3.92
CA GLU A 146 -32.12 -1.32 -3.87
C GLU A 146 -31.91 -2.40 -2.80
N GLY A 147 -31.38 -2.01 -1.63
CA GLY A 147 -31.12 -2.93 -0.52
C GLY A 147 -29.89 -3.83 -0.67
N LYS A 148 -29.06 -3.59 -1.69
CA LYS A 148 -27.79 -4.34 -1.93
C LYS A 148 -26.60 -3.41 -1.85
N VAL A 149 -25.53 -3.86 -1.19
CA VAL A 149 -24.25 -3.14 -1.22
C VAL A 149 -23.65 -3.30 -2.61
N VAL A 150 -23.33 -2.16 -3.25
CA VAL A 150 -22.83 -2.10 -4.62
C VAL A 150 -21.37 -1.63 -4.71
N SER A 151 -20.87 -0.97 -3.67
CA SER A 151 -19.48 -0.57 -3.54
C SER A 151 -19.10 -0.50 -2.07
N ALA A 152 -17.89 -0.92 -1.74
CA ALA A 152 -17.40 -0.90 -0.37
C ALA A 152 -15.89 -0.66 -0.31
N CYS A 153 -15.43 -0.08 0.80
CA CYS A 153 -14.03 0.10 1.14
C CYS A 153 -13.79 -0.31 2.60
N VAL A 154 -12.69 -1.01 2.83
CA VAL A 154 -12.22 -1.43 4.16
C VAL A 154 -10.72 -1.20 4.27
N SER A 155 -10.17 -1.27 5.47
CA SER A 155 -8.73 -1.48 5.63
C SER A 155 -8.41 -2.97 5.43
N THR A 156 -7.57 -3.29 4.44
CA THR A 156 -7.00 -4.64 4.31
C THR A 156 -5.98 -4.90 5.41
N ARG A 157 -5.26 -3.86 5.79
CA ARG A 157 -4.31 -3.82 6.91
C ARG A 157 -4.53 -2.53 7.69
N GLU A 158 -4.44 -2.58 9.02
CA GLU A 158 -4.59 -1.39 9.86
C GLU A 158 -3.91 -1.60 11.21
N ASN A 159 -3.23 -0.55 11.71
CA ASN A 159 -2.69 -0.46 13.05
C ASN A 159 -3.07 0.90 13.70
N GLU A 160 -2.39 1.27 14.79
CA GLU A 160 -2.67 2.52 15.51
C GLU A 160 -2.25 3.78 14.74
N LYS A 161 -1.38 3.68 13.72
CA LYS A 161 -0.82 4.83 12.98
C LYS A 161 -1.35 4.99 11.58
N CYS A 162 -1.70 3.89 10.92
CA CYS A 162 -2.07 3.91 9.50
C CYS A 162 -2.99 2.75 9.14
N GLY A 163 -3.58 2.83 7.94
CA GLY A 163 -4.36 1.77 7.34
C GLY A 163 -4.27 1.82 5.83
N GLU A 164 -4.47 0.69 5.16
CA GLU A 164 -4.42 0.56 3.71
C GLU A 164 -5.76 0.12 3.14
N ALA A 165 -6.18 0.79 2.07
CA ALA A 165 -7.47 0.59 1.45
C ALA A 165 -7.56 -0.72 0.65
N TRP A 166 -8.65 -1.45 0.83
CA TRP A 166 -9.17 -2.38 -0.15
C TRP A 166 -10.55 -1.91 -0.61
N VAL A 167 -10.76 -1.77 -1.92
CA VAL A 167 -11.99 -1.25 -2.48
C VAL A 167 -12.55 -2.17 -3.55
N PHE A 168 -13.85 -2.39 -3.51
CA PHE A 168 -14.60 -3.13 -4.49
C PHE A 168 -15.83 -2.36 -4.97
N THR A 169 -16.15 -2.48 -6.25
CA THR A 169 -17.42 -2.01 -6.83
C THR A 169 -17.94 -3.07 -7.78
N ALA A 170 -19.19 -3.48 -7.58
CA ALA A 170 -19.86 -4.47 -8.44
C ALA A 170 -19.82 -4.01 -9.90
N PRO A 171 -19.56 -4.94 -10.86
CA PRO A 171 -19.29 -4.60 -12.25
C PRO A 171 -20.33 -3.67 -12.89
N GLU A 172 -21.60 -3.92 -12.64
CA GLU A 172 -22.74 -3.17 -13.18
C GLU A 172 -22.87 -1.74 -12.61
N TYR A 173 -22.15 -1.45 -11.51
CA TYR A 173 -22.15 -0.15 -10.85
C TYR A 173 -20.82 0.61 -11.00
N ARG A 174 -19.90 0.10 -11.83
CA ARG A 174 -18.64 0.77 -12.13
C ARG A 174 -18.84 2.04 -12.95
N HIS A 175 -17.83 2.89 -12.99
CA HIS A 175 -17.82 4.16 -13.72
C HIS A 175 -18.84 5.21 -13.23
N GLN A 176 -19.55 4.96 -12.11
CA GLN A 176 -20.52 5.88 -11.50
C GLN A 176 -19.97 6.67 -10.31
N GLY A 177 -18.66 6.59 -10.04
CA GLY A 177 -17.99 7.32 -8.95
C GLY A 177 -18.16 6.68 -7.57
N PHE A 178 -18.76 5.49 -7.45
CA PHE A 178 -19.03 4.86 -6.15
C PHE A 178 -17.75 4.50 -5.41
N ALA A 179 -16.74 3.93 -6.09
CA ALA A 179 -15.43 3.64 -5.48
C ALA A 179 -14.81 4.90 -4.84
N GLN A 180 -14.83 6.03 -5.54
CA GLN A 180 -14.32 7.30 -5.00
C GLN A 180 -15.01 7.71 -3.72
N ARG A 181 -16.33 7.53 -3.65
CA ARG A 181 -17.14 7.93 -2.48
C ARG A 181 -16.84 7.07 -1.27
N VAL A 182 -16.77 5.74 -1.42
CA VAL A 182 -16.50 4.83 -0.29
C VAL A 182 -15.05 4.96 0.20
N VAL A 183 -14.08 5.15 -0.71
CA VAL A 183 -12.68 5.38 -0.34
C VAL A 183 -12.51 6.71 0.41
N ASN A 184 -13.20 7.79 -0.03
CA ASN A 184 -13.18 9.06 0.69
C ASN A 184 -13.78 8.95 2.09
N ALA A 185 -14.87 8.20 2.27
CA ALA A 185 -15.49 8.00 3.58
C ALA A 185 -14.57 7.23 4.52
N TRP A 186 -13.95 6.16 4.03
CA TRP A 186 -12.96 5.37 4.75
C TRP A 186 -11.74 6.22 5.15
N ALA A 187 -11.12 6.91 4.20
CA ALA A 187 -9.94 7.74 4.46
C ALA A 187 -10.26 8.88 5.44
N GLY A 188 -11.42 9.52 5.28
CA GLY A 188 -11.88 10.56 6.20
C GLY A 188 -12.01 10.06 7.64
N SER A 189 -12.47 8.81 7.83
CA SER A 189 -12.55 8.20 9.16
C SER A 189 -11.18 7.98 9.78
N LEU A 190 -10.24 7.40 9.02
CA LEU A 190 -8.86 7.18 9.49
C LEU A 190 -8.17 8.51 9.84
N MET A 191 -8.27 9.50 8.96
CA MET A 191 -7.64 10.82 9.18
C MET A 191 -8.24 11.56 10.40
N ASN A 192 -9.55 11.42 10.65
CA ASN A 192 -10.17 11.95 11.86
C ASN A 192 -9.72 11.24 13.13
N ALA A 193 -9.31 9.97 13.03
CA ALA A 193 -8.69 9.20 14.11
C ALA A 193 -7.17 9.46 14.23
N GLY A 194 -6.60 10.36 13.41
CA GLY A 194 -5.17 10.70 13.43
C GLY A 194 -4.28 9.69 12.71
N LYS A 195 -4.86 8.76 11.95
CA LYS A 195 -4.15 7.74 11.17
C LYS A 195 -3.87 8.21 9.74
N VAL A 196 -2.82 7.64 9.13
CA VAL A 196 -2.48 7.85 7.71
C VAL A 196 -3.23 6.82 6.85
N PRO A 197 -4.13 7.24 5.94
CA PRO A 197 -4.75 6.33 4.98
C PRO A 197 -3.83 6.15 3.76
N PHE A 198 -3.34 4.94 3.52
CA PHE A 198 -2.61 4.56 2.32
C PHE A 198 -3.56 4.02 1.25
N TYR A 199 -3.25 4.35 0.01
CA TYR A 199 -3.85 3.76 -1.17
C TYR A 199 -2.74 3.21 -2.05
N SER A 200 -2.61 1.90 -2.11
CA SER A 200 -1.58 1.23 -2.90
C SER A 200 -2.20 0.38 -4.00
N HIS A 201 -1.48 0.20 -5.09
CA HIS A 201 -1.89 -0.69 -6.16
C HIS A 201 -0.69 -1.19 -6.96
N LYS A 202 -0.82 -2.38 -7.54
CA LYS A 202 0.12 -2.86 -8.55
C LYS A 202 0.18 -1.91 -9.74
N VAL A 203 1.36 -1.65 -10.27
CA VAL A 203 1.57 -0.68 -11.38
C VAL A 203 0.71 -1.01 -12.60
N GLU A 204 0.51 -2.30 -12.89
CA GLU A 204 -0.34 -2.77 -13.97
C GLU A 204 -1.85 -2.60 -13.73
N ASN A 205 -2.28 -2.26 -12.50
CA ASN A 205 -3.70 -2.06 -12.19
C ASN A 205 -4.18 -0.67 -12.61
N VAL A 206 -4.51 -0.54 -13.92
CA VAL A 206 -4.96 0.72 -14.54
C VAL A 206 -6.23 1.27 -13.88
N ALA A 207 -7.14 0.41 -13.41
CA ALA A 207 -8.37 0.86 -12.77
C ALA A 207 -8.09 1.56 -11.44
N SER A 208 -7.18 1.00 -10.63
CA SER A 208 -6.74 1.61 -9.36
C SER A 208 -5.93 2.88 -9.59
N ALA A 209 -5.08 2.92 -10.62
CA ALA A 209 -4.34 4.13 -11.00
C ALA A 209 -5.29 5.28 -11.38
N HIS A 210 -6.33 4.99 -12.18
CA HIS A 210 -7.38 5.98 -12.49
C HIS A 210 -8.12 6.45 -11.23
N LEU A 211 -8.44 5.55 -10.30
CA LEU A 211 -9.11 5.92 -9.06
C LEU A 211 -8.23 6.84 -8.21
N ALA A 212 -6.93 6.54 -8.05
CA ALA A 212 -5.97 7.41 -7.36
C ALA A 212 -5.94 8.83 -7.95
N GLY A 213 -5.89 8.94 -9.29
CA GLY A 213 -5.94 10.23 -10.00
C GLY A 213 -7.25 10.99 -9.74
N ARG A 214 -8.41 10.31 -9.78
CA ARG A 214 -9.72 10.93 -9.51
C ARG A 214 -9.90 11.36 -8.07
N LEU A 215 -9.27 10.67 -7.12
CA LEU A 215 -9.22 11.04 -5.71
C LEU A 215 -8.27 12.21 -5.43
N GLY A 216 -7.41 12.58 -6.41
CA GLY A 216 -6.40 13.62 -6.25
C GLY A 216 -5.33 13.24 -5.23
N LEU A 217 -4.98 11.96 -5.15
CA LEU A 217 -4.00 11.45 -4.20
C LEU A 217 -2.59 11.91 -4.57
N LEU A 218 -1.75 12.07 -3.55
CA LEU A 218 -0.34 12.41 -3.73
C LEU A 218 0.50 11.12 -3.74
N PRO A 219 1.30 10.88 -4.80
CA PRO A 219 2.24 9.78 -4.80
C PRO A 219 3.30 10.01 -3.72
N VAL A 220 3.64 8.96 -2.98
CA VAL A 220 4.65 9.02 -1.91
C VAL A 220 5.88 8.23 -2.30
N PHE A 221 5.69 7.03 -2.78
CA PHE A 221 6.76 6.17 -3.30
C PHE A 221 6.20 5.16 -4.32
N GLU A 222 7.09 4.66 -5.11
CA GLU A 222 6.91 3.50 -5.97
C GLU A 222 7.90 2.44 -5.50
N GLU A 223 7.45 1.20 -5.30
CA GLU A 223 8.29 0.16 -4.72
C GLU A 223 8.30 -1.10 -5.57
N ILE A 224 9.45 -1.76 -5.56
CA ILE A 224 9.67 -3.08 -6.13
C ILE A 224 10.05 -4.00 -4.98
N VAL A 225 9.27 -5.06 -4.84
CA VAL A 225 9.44 -6.08 -3.81
C VAL A 225 9.91 -7.36 -4.51
N ILE A 226 11.06 -7.89 -4.11
CA ILE A 226 11.61 -9.13 -4.62
C ILE A 226 11.49 -10.18 -3.52
N ILE A 227 10.69 -11.22 -3.73
CA ILE A 227 10.52 -12.34 -2.80
C ILE A 227 11.19 -13.60 -3.38
N ARG A 228 11.51 -14.56 -2.53
CA ARG A 228 11.95 -15.88 -2.98
C ARG A 228 10.77 -16.68 -3.50
N ALA A 229 10.91 -17.29 -4.66
CA ALA A 229 9.90 -18.18 -5.26
C ALA A 229 10.01 -19.60 -4.68
#